data_46f2edea36f13b8b72937f418de4a96c
#
_entry.id   46f2edea36f13b8b72937f418de4a96c
#
_cell.length_a   1.000
_cell.length_b   1.000
_cell.length_c   1.000
_cell.angle_alpha   90.00
_cell.angle_beta   90.00
_cell.angle_gamma   90.00
#
_symmetry.space_group_name_H-M   'P 1'
#
loop_
_entity.id
_entity.type
_entity.pdbx_description
1 polymer ?
#
loop_
_entity_poly.entity_id
_entity_poly.type
_entity_poly.pdbx_seq_one_letter_code
_entity_poly.pdbx_strand_id
1 'polypeptide(L)'
;MTLNLLTLKQGIILLWALYMSLVVILNIFDVFKTLKMLPQNWKFSSGNYWFIEQVTKMYSTPGWINGLLFAGAILWEAIMTVILWEALFTFNGSSYSSINAALIVGIALWAAFMIIDEFFLAWSVAIGNSNPMEGHRSLFVSWLICLMAINLLPNT
;
A
#
# COMPACT_ATOMS: atom_id res chain seq x y z
N MET A 1 -34.27 -2.89 -3.09
CA MET A 1 -33.11 -2.00 -3.37
C MET A 1 -32.18 -2.81 -4.27
N THR A 2 -32.19 -2.54 -5.57
CA THR A 2 -31.29 -3.24 -6.51
C THR A 2 -29.90 -2.60 -6.36
N LEU A 3 -28.93 -3.38 -5.97
CA LEU A 3 -27.53 -2.92 -5.88
C LEU A 3 -27.07 -2.62 -7.31
N ASN A 4 -26.80 -1.34 -7.59
CA ASN A 4 -26.22 -0.96 -8.87
C ASN A 4 -24.74 -1.40 -8.87
N LEU A 5 -24.34 -2.27 -9.78
CA LEU A 5 -22.98 -2.78 -9.88
C LEU A 5 -21.94 -1.68 -10.14
N LEU A 6 -22.35 -0.60 -10.81
CA LEU A 6 -21.49 0.59 -10.96
C LEU A 6 -21.15 1.20 -9.59
N THR A 7 -22.15 1.36 -8.71
CA THR A 7 -21.95 1.86 -7.34
C THR A 7 -21.04 0.94 -6.52
N LEU A 8 -21.19 -0.38 -6.69
CA LEU A 8 -20.31 -1.36 -6.04
C LEU A 8 -18.84 -1.16 -6.48
N LYS A 9 -18.60 -0.99 -7.78
CA LYS A 9 -17.27 -0.75 -8.32
C LYS A 9 -16.68 0.57 -7.80
N GLN A 10 -17.46 1.65 -7.77
CA GLN A 10 -17.04 2.92 -7.16
C GLN A 10 -16.73 2.75 -5.65
N GLY A 11 -17.53 1.95 -4.94
CA GLY A 11 -17.28 1.62 -3.54
C GLY A 11 -15.96 0.89 -3.31
N ILE A 12 -15.59 -0.03 -4.20
CA ILE A 12 -14.29 -0.74 -4.14
C ILE A 12 -13.14 0.27 -4.33
N ILE A 13 -13.25 1.18 -5.31
CA ILE A 13 -12.21 2.18 -5.56
C ILE A 13 -12.08 3.14 -4.37
N LEU A 14 -13.22 3.61 -3.84
CA LEU A 14 -13.24 4.48 -2.66
C LEU A 14 -12.58 3.82 -1.45
N LEU A 15 -12.88 2.53 -1.20
CA LEU A 15 -12.26 1.78 -0.11
C LEU A 15 -10.72 1.80 -0.22
N TRP A 16 -10.20 1.50 -1.42
CA TRP A 16 -8.75 1.50 -1.63
C TRP A 16 -8.14 2.90 -1.60
N ALA A 17 -8.82 3.92 -2.12
CA ALA A 17 -8.36 5.30 -2.05
C ALA A 17 -8.24 5.77 -0.58
N LEU A 18 -9.24 5.49 0.24
CA LEU A 18 -9.20 5.79 1.68
C LEU A 18 -8.13 4.98 2.42
N TYR A 19 -8.05 3.67 2.15
CA TYR A 19 -7.04 2.81 2.78
C TYR A 19 -5.62 3.31 2.48
N MET A 20 -5.31 3.56 1.21
CA MET A 20 -3.98 4.02 0.82
C MET A 20 -3.68 5.44 1.31
N SER A 21 -4.68 6.32 1.38
CA SER A 21 -4.51 7.63 2.02
C SER A 21 -4.08 7.50 3.49
N LEU A 22 -4.69 6.58 4.23
CA LEU A 22 -4.31 6.31 5.62
C LEU A 22 -2.90 5.72 5.71
N VAL A 23 -2.53 4.79 4.84
CA VAL A 23 -1.17 4.20 4.81
C VAL A 23 -0.13 5.30 4.60
N VAL A 24 -0.32 6.17 3.61
CA VAL A 24 0.61 7.30 3.34
C VAL A 24 0.71 8.24 4.53
N ILE A 25 -0.43 8.62 5.15
CA ILE A 25 -0.43 9.52 6.31
C ILE A 25 0.33 8.89 7.49
N LEU A 26 0.10 7.60 7.78
CA LEU A 26 0.78 6.91 8.88
C LEU A 26 2.29 6.78 8.62
N ASN A 27 2.69 6.57 7.37
CA ASN A 27 4.09 6.54 6.97
C ASN A 27 4.76 7.93 7.05
N ILE A 28 4.05 9.00 6.70
CA ILE A 28 4.53 10.38 6.90
C ILE A 28 4.74 10.67 8.39
N PHE A 29 3.82 10.27 9.26
CA PHE A 29 4.01 10.42 10.70
C PHE A 29 5.19 9.60 11.23
N ASP A 30 5.48 8.45 10.63
CA ASP A 30 6.65 7.65 10.98
C ASP A 30 7.96 8.37 10.60
N VAL A 31 7.99 9.02 9.43
CA VAL A 31 9.10 9.92 9.05
C VAL A 31 9.27 11.04 10.09
N PHE A 32 8.19 11.70 10.48
CA PHE A 32 8.27 12.79 11.46
C PHE A 32 8.76 12.32 12.83
N LYS A 33 8.41 11.10 13.26
CA LYS A 33 8.97 10.48 14.47
C LYS A 33 10.47 10.21 14.32
N THR A 34 10.87 9.63 13.20
CA THR A 34 12.29 9.33 12.90
C THR A 34 13.13 10.59 12.90
N LEU A 35 12.61 11.69 12.35
CA LEU A 35 13.25 13.01 12.34
C LEU A 35 13.13 13.77 13.67
N LYS A 36 12.52 13.16 14.70
CA LYS A 36 12.25 13.77 16.02
C LYS A 36 11.38 15.03 15.98
N MET A 37 10.59 15.20 14.91
CA MET A 37 9.61 16.27 14.78
C MET A 37 8.32 15.95 15.57
N LEU A 38 8.06 14.65 15.81
CA LEU A 38 7.00 14.16 16.68
C LEU A 38 7.59 13.43 17.90
N PRO A 39 6.90 13.44 19.03
CA PRO A 39 7.35 12.70 20.21
C PRO A 39 7.36 11.19 19.96
N GLN A 40 8.31 10.47 20.58
CA GLN A 40 8.46 9.03 20.37
C GLN A 40 7.24 8.19 20.82
N ASN A 41 6.44 8.72 21.74
CA ASN A 41 5.20 8.09 22.18
C ASN A 41 3.98 8.41 21.29
N TRP A 42 4.16 9.10 20.17
CA TRP A 42 3.10 9.34 19.17
C TRP A 42 2.59 8.01 18.61
N LYS A 43 1.30 7.75 18.76
CA LYS A 43 0.69 6.45 18.45
C LYS A 43 0.30 6.28 16.97
N PHE A 44 0.06 7.41 16.28
CA PHE A 44 -0.39 7.39 14.89
C PHE A 44 0.82 7.40 13.93
N SER A 45 1.58 6.29 13.91
CA SER A 45 2.66 6.06 12.96
C SER A 45 2.69 4.58 12.59
N SER A 46 3.15 4.26 11.38
CA SER A 46 3.17 2.89 10.88
C SER A 46 4.19 2.00 11.62
N GLY A 47 5.32 2.56 12.03
CA GLY A 47 6.47 1.80 12.53
C GLY A 47 7.28 1.12 11.43
N ASN A 48 6.98 1.38 10.16
CA ASN A 48 7.62 0.75 9.01
C ASN A 48 9.10 1.11 8.89
N TYR A 49 9.50 2.33 9.26
CA TYR A 49 10.92 2.70 9.25
C TYR A 49 11.73 1.83 10.21
N TRP A 50 11.25 1.68 11.45
CA TRP A 50 11.89 0.79 12.43
C TRP A 50 11.94 -0.66 11.92
N PHE A 51 10.87 -1.13 11.28
CA PHE A 51 10.84 -2.46 10.68
C PHE A 51 11.92 -2.63 9.61
N ILE A 52 12.05 -1.67 8.68
CA ILE A 52 13.12 -1.67 7.66
C ILE A 52 14.50 -1.75 8.31
N GLU A 53 14.73 -0.97 9.38
CA GLU A 53 16.00 -1.03 10.12
C GLU A 53 16.27 -2.42 10.70
N GLN A 54 15.27 -3.10 11.27
CA GLN A 54 15.45 -4.45 11.82
C GLN A 54 15.78 -5.46 10.72
N VAL A 55 15.06 -5.43 9.60
CA VAL A 55 15.24 -6.34 8.47
C VAL A 55 16.62 -6.15 7.81
N THR A 56 17.04 -4.91 7.63
CA THR A 56 18.30 -4.60 6.94
C THR A 56 19.53 -4.71 7.86
N LYS A 57 19.33 -4.79 9.17
CA LYS A 57 20.41 -4.85 10.17
C LYS A 57 21.35 -6.03 9.95
N MET A 58 20.82 -7.20 9.55
CA MET A 58 21.64 -8.39 9.28
C MET A 58 22.64 -8.19 8.13
N TYR A 59 22.38 -7.21 7.25
CA TYR A 59 23.26 -6.86 6.12
C TYR A 59 24.17 -5.69 6.43
N SER A 60 24.19 -5.19 7.68
CA SER A 60 24.93 -3.99 8.09
C SER A 60 24.65 -2.77 7.19
N THR A 61 23.41 -2.65 6.76
CA THR A 61 22.98 -1.62 5.80
C THR A 61 23.10 -0.22 6.41
N PRO A 62 23.75 0.73 5.72
CA PRO A 62 23.83 2.10 6.18
C PRO A 62 22.45 2.76 6.32
N GLY A 63 22.24 3.58 7.36
CA GLY A 63 20.94 4.20 7.66
C GLY A 63 20.37 5.05 6.51
N TRP A 64 21.20 5.66 5.66
CA TRP A 64 20.72 6.41 4.51
C TRP A 64 20.02 5.52 3.46
N ILE A 65 20.44 4.24 3.33
CA ILE A 65 19.75 3.27 2.45
C ILE A 65 18.38 2.95 3.01
N ASN A 66 18.25 2.77 4.33
CA ASN A 66 16.94 2.55 4.97
C ASN A 66 16.01 3.74 4.72
N GLY A 67 16.55 4.95 4.80
CA GLY A 67 15.84 6.18 4.45
C GLY A 67 15.36 6.20 2.99
N LEU A 68 16.20 5.78 2.04
CA LEU A 68 15.83 5.70 0.62
C LEU A 68 14.77 4.63 0.35
N LEU A 69 14.90 3.45 0.96
CA LEU A 69 13.90 2.37 0.83
C LEU A 69 12.54 2.84 1.34
N PHE A 70 12.52 3.48 2.51
CA PHE A 70 11.28 3.98 3.09
C PHE A 70 10.68 5.14 2.29
N ALA A 71 11.50 6.10 1.86
CA ALA A 71 11.04 7.20 1.00
C ALA A 71 10.49 6.69 -0.34
N GLY A 72 11.14 5.69 -0.95
CA GLY A 72 10.66 5.05 -2.17
C GLY A 72 9.30 4.38 -2.00
N ALA A 73 9.10 3.67 -0.89
CA ALA A 73 7.81 3.08 -0.55
C ALA A 73 6.71 4.15 -0.42
N ILE A 74 6.96 5.21 0.37
CA ILE A 74 6.01 6.31 0.55
C ILE A 74 5.68 7.01 -0.77
N LEU A 75 6.69 7.25 -1.60
CA LEU A 75 6.47 7.89 -2.91
C LEU A 75 5.58 7.04 -3.81
N TRP A 76 5.82 5.73 -3.88
CA TRP A 76 4.98 4.82 -4.68
C TRP A 76 3.56 4.76 -4.15
N GLU A 77 3.38 4.62 -2.84
CA GLU A 77 2.07 4.63 -2.18
C GLU A 77 1.32 5.95 -2.42
N ALA A 78 2.01 7.09 -2.38
CA ALA A 78 1.43 8.40 -2.65
C ALA A 78 0.98 8.52 -4.11
N ILE A 79 1.81 8.11 -5.08
CA ILE A 79 1.45 8.08 -6.51
C ILE A 79 0.21 7.22 -6.72
N MET A 80 0.20 6.01 -6.16
CA MET A 80 -0.95 5.10 -6.26
C MET A 80 -2.21 5.72 -5.64
N THR A 81 -2.08 6.39 -4.49
CA THR A 81 -3.20 7.07 -3.84
C THR A 81 -3.80 8.15 -4.75
N VAL A 82 -2.97 8.97 -5.38
CA VAL A 82 -3.43 10.00 -6.33
C VAL A 82 -4.17 9.38 -7.51
N ILE A 83 -3.62 8.31 -8.11
CA ILE A 83 -4.27 7.62 -9.24
C ILE A 83 -5.61 7.00 -8.81
N LEU A 84 -5.73 6.48 -7.59
CA LEU A 84 -7.01 5.94 -7.08
C LEU A 84 -8.07 7.02 -6.91
N TRP A 85 -7.71 8.18 -6.38
CA TRP A 85 -8.64 9.32 -6.29
C TRP A 85 -9.04 9.84 -7.67
N GLU A 86 -8.10 9.98 -8.60
CA GLU A 86 -8.40 10.32 -9.98
C GLU A 86 -9.37 9.30 -10.60
N ALA A 87 -9.07 8.01 -10.46
CA ALA A 87 -9.92 6.94 -10.95
C ALA A 87 -11.35 7.03 -10.37
N LEU A 88 -11.47 7.29 -9.06
CA LEU A 88 -12.78 7.43 -8.40
C LEU A 88 -13.60 8.58 -8.99
N PHE A 89 -13.00 9.75 -9.22
CA PHE A 89 -13.70 10.93 -9.73
C PHE A 89 -14.01 10.87 -11.23
N THR A 90 -13.22 10.11 -12.00
CA THR A 90 -13.40 10.00 -13.45
C THR A 90 -14.22 8.79 -13.89
N PHE A 91 -14.37 7.78 -13.02
CA PHE A 91 -15.08 6.56 -13.37
C PHE A 91 -16.58 6.74 -13.46
N ASN A 92 -17.11 6.57 -14.67
CA ASN A 92 -18.54 6.65 -14.99
C ASN A 92 -19.11 5.35 -15.61
N GLY A 93 -18.33 4.27 -15.60
CA GLY A 93 -18.71 2.98 -16.19
C GLY A 93 -18.41 2.82 -17.68
N SER A 94 -17.98 3.87 -18.39
CA SER A 94 -17.69 3.81 -19.82
C SER A 94 -16.21 3.51 -20.14
N SER A 95 -15.29 3.83 -19.23
CA SER A 95 -13.86 3.57 -19.39
C SER A 95 -13.27 3.01 -18.11
N TYR A 96 -12.50 1.94 -18.24
CA TYR A 96 -11.80 1.27 -17.14
C TYR A 96 -10.31 1.62 -17.09
N SER A 97 -9.82 2.47 -17.98
CA SER A 97 -8.38 2.74 -18.14
C SER A 97 -7.74 3.23 -16.84
N SER A 98 -8.28 4.29 -16.22
CA SER A 98 -7.73 4.86 -14.99
C SER A 98 -7.81 3.89 -13.81
N ILE A 99 -8.93 3.14 -13.68
CA ILE A 99 -9.09 2.15 -12.63
C ILE A 99 -8.10 0.99 -12.81
N ASN A 100 -7.99 0.46 -14.03
CA ASN A 100 -7.06 -0.63 -14.29
C ASN A 100 -5.62 -0.18 -14.07
N ALA A 101 -5.26 1.04 -14.47
CA ALA A 101 -3.95 1.62 -14.18
C ALA A 101 -3.71 1.68 -12.65
N ALA A 102 -4.66 2.21 -11.87
CA ALA A 102 -4.55 2.28 -10.42
C ALA A 102 -4.35 0.88 -9.79
N LEU A 103 -5.18 -0.09 -10.19
CA LEU A 103 -5.11 -1.44 -9.64
C LEU A 103 -3.82 -2.17 -10.05
N ILE A 104 -3.35 -2.00 -11.29
CA ILE A 104 -2.08 -2.61 -11.75
C ILE A 104 -0.89 -1.99 -10.99
N VAL A 105 -0.87 -0.67 -10.79
CA VAL A 105 0.18 -0.01 -10.00
C VAL A 105 0.19 -0.51 -8.56
N GLY A 106 -0.99 -0.73 -7.96
CA GLY A 106 -1.10 -1.29 -6.61
C GLY A 106 -0.66 -2.75 -6.54
N ILE A 107 -1.06 -3.58 -7.51
CA ILE A 107 -0.59 -4.98 -7.61
C ILE A 107 0.93 -5.02 -7.74
N ALA A 108 1.52 -4.15 -8.57
CA ALA A 108 2.97 -4.05 -8.73
C ALA A 108 3.67 -3.63 -7.43
N LEU A 109 3.08 -2.72 -6.64
CA LEU A 109 3.60 -2.34 -5.32
C LEU A 109 3.68 -3.54 -4.37
N TRP A 110 2.58 -4.26 -4.20
CA TRP A 110 2.53 -5.41 -3.30
C TRP A 110 3.42 -6.57 -3.78
N ALA A 111 3.52 -6.78 -5.10
CA ALA A 111 4.47 -7.73 -5.67
C ALA A 111 5.92 -7.32 -5.39
N ALA A 112 6.26 -6.04 -5.52
CA ALA A 112 7.58 -5.52 -5.20
C ALA A 112 7.92 -5.71 -3.72
N PHE A 113 6.98 -5.45 -2.80
CA PHE A 113 7.20 -5.70 -1.38
C PHE A 113 7.41 -7.18 -1.08
N MET A 114 6.66 -8.09 -1.70
CA MET A 114 6.89 -9.54 -1.54
C MET A 114 8.29 -9.95 -2.02
N ILE A 115 8.77 -9.39 -3.13
CA ILE A 115 10.13 -9.65 -3.64
C ILE A 115 11.19 -9.10 -2.66
N ILE A 116 10.96 -7.89 -2.14
CA ILE A 116 11.85 -7.26 -1.15
C ILE A 116 11.85 -8.05 0.16
N ASP A 117 10.70 -8.49 0.64
CA ASP A 117 10.58 -9.33 1.84
C ASP A 117 11.39 -10.63 1.70
N GLU A 118 11.35 -11.26 0.51
CA GLU A 118 12.12 -12.47 0.24
C GLU A 118 13.62 -12.16 0.15
N PHE A 119 13.99 -11.08 -0.56
CA PHE A 119 15.39 -10.67 -0.72
C PHE A 119 16.06 -10.38 0.62
N PHE A 120 15.36 -9.67 1.52
CA PHE A 120 15.87 -9.32 2.85
C PHE A 120 15.53 -10.36 3.92
N LEU A 121 14.96 -11.50 3.57
CA LEU A 121 14.51 -12.54 4.51
C LEU A 121 13.65 -11.95 5.65
N ALA A 122 12.75 -11.02 5.31
CA ALA A 122 11.94 -10.29 6.27
C ALA A 122 11.07 -11.21 7.14
N TRP A 123 10.71 -12.38 6.64
CA TRP A 123 10.01 -13.43 7.36
C TRP A 123 10.81 -14.02 8.53
N SER A 124 12.15 -13.90 8.51
CA SER A 124 13.02 -14.39 9.60
C SER A 124 13.10 -13.40 10.78
N VAL A 125 12.69 -12.17 10.56
CA VAL A 125 12.67 -11.13 11.60
C VAL A 125 11.33 -11.22 12.33
N ALA A 126 11.31 -11.96 13.45
CA ALA A 126 10.12 -12.06 14.29
C ALA A 126 9.83 -10.69 14.96
N ILE A 127 8.81 -10.00 14.48
CA ILE A 127 8.27 -8.79 15.12
C ILE A 127 6.93 -9.15 15.73
N GLY A 128 6.97 -9.59 16.99
CA GLY A 128 5.80 -10.16 17.64
C GLY A 128 5.36 -11.44 16.91
N ASN A 129 4.04 -11.60 16.70
CA ASN A 129 3.46 -12.75 16.00
C ASN A 129 3.10 -12.43 14.53
N SER A 130 3.59 -11.32 13.96
CA SER A 130 3.22 -10.90 12.61
C SER A 130 4.33 -11.18 11.62
N ASN A 131 3.96 -11.81 10.50
CA ASN A 131 4.82 -11.99 9.34
C ASN A 131 4.42 -10.93 8.28
N PRO A 132 5.28 -9.97 7.96
CA PRO A 132 4.95 -8.92 6.97
C PRO A 132 4.63 -9.49 5.59
N MET A 133 5.28 -10.57 5.18
CA MET A 133 5.03 -11.23 3.91
C MET A 133 3.59 -11.73 3.79
N GLU A 134 2.97 -12.22 4.87
CA GLU A 134 1.56 -12.62 4.86
C GLU A 134 0.64 -11.43 4.61
N GLY A 135 0.96 -10.28 5.21
CA GLY A 135 0.25 -9.02 4.97
C GLY A 135 0.34 -8.59 3.50
N HIS A 136 1.54 -8.54 2.95
CA HIS A 136 1.76 -8.13 1.55
C HIS A 136 1.12 -9.11 0.56
N ARG A 137 1.19 -10.43 0.82
CA ARG A 137 0.50 -11.45 0.02
C ARG A 137 -1.01 -11.28 0.05
N SER A 138 -1.58 -11.05 1.22
CA SER A 138 -3.01 -10.83 1.39
C SER A 138 -3.49 -9.59 0.61
N LEU A 139 -2.73 -8.50 0.67
CA LEU A 139 -3.02 -7.28 -0.08
C LEU A 139 -2.88 -7.51 -1.60
N PHE A 140 -1.80 -8.17 -2.05
CA PHE A 140 -1.63 -8.54 -3.45
C PHE A 140 -2.82 -9.31 -4.00
N VAL A 141 -3.27 -10.36 -3.30
CA VAL A 141 -4.43 -11.18 -3.70
C VAL A 141 -5.72 -10.35 -3.68
N SER A 142 -5.91 -9.51 -2.67
CA SER A 142 -7.10 -8.64 -2.58
C SER A 142 -7.19 -7.67 -3.76
N TRP A 143 -6.07 -7.08 -4.17
CA TRP A 143 -6.01 -6.20 -5.33
C TRP A 143 -6.26 -6.94 -6.65
N LEU A 144 -5.74 -8.17 -6.82
CA LEU A 144 -6.05 -9.02 -7.97
C LEU A 144 -7.55 -9.34 -8.05
N ILE A 145 -8.17 -9.70 -6.93
CA ILE A 145 -9.61 -9.97 -6.87
C ILE A 145 -10.41 -8.72 -7.25
N CYS A 146 -10.00 -7.53 -6.77
CA CYS A 146 -10.65 -6.28 -7.14
C CYS A 146 -10.51 -5.97 -8.63
N LEU A 147 -9.33 -6.18 -9.22
CA LEU A 147 -9.12 -6.03 -10.67
C LEU A 147 -10.04 -6.95 -11.47
N MET A 148 -10.15 -8.21 -11.06
CA MET A 148 -11.04 -9.17 -11.69
C MET A 148 -12.51 -8.76 -11.51
N ALA A 149 -12.93 -8.41 -10.30
CA ALA A 149 -14.29 -8.01 -10.02
C ALA A 149 -14.73 -6.79 -10.85
N ILE A 150 -13.86 -5.77 -10.93
CA ILE A 150 -14.17 -4.57 -11.70
C ILE A 150 -14.32 -4.84 -13.20
N ASN A 151 -13.50 -5.75 -13.76
CA ASN A 151 -13.49 -6.01 -15.20
C ASN A 151 -14.49 -7.09 -15.63
N LEU A 152 -14.80 -8.08 -14.77
CA LEU A 152 -15.66 -9.20 -15.13
C LEU A 152 -17.13 -8.96 -14.78
N LEU A 153 -17.43 -8.14 -13.77
CA LEU A 153 -18.81 -7.81 -13.43
C LEU A 153 -19.39 -6.80 -14.44
N PRO A 154 -20.64 -6.99 -14.90
CA PRO A 154 -21.32 -6.03 -15.77
C PRO A 154 -21.52 -4.67 -15.07
N ASN A 155 -21.93 -3.64 -15.82
CA ASN A 155 -22.23 -2.30 -15.27
C ASN A 155 -23.73 -2.09 -15.03
N THR A 156 -24.54 -3.09 -15.29
CA THR A 156 -26.03 -3.01 -15.19
C THR A 156 -26.50 -3.59 -13.86
#